data_43b07932d29a4059d71f6afebf8dc5b6
#
_entry.id   43b07932d29a4059d71f6afebf8dc5b6
#
_cell.length_a   1.000
_cell.length_b   1.000
_cell.length_c   1.000
_cell.angle_alpha   90.00
_cell.angle_beta   90.00
_cell.angle_gamma   90.00
#
_symmetry.space_group_name_H-M   'P 1'
#
loop_
_entity.id
_entity.type
_entity.pdbx_description
1 polymer ?
#
loop_
_entity_poly.entity_id
_entity_poly.type
_entity_poly.pdbx_seq_one_letter_code
_entity_poly.pdbx_strand_id
1 'polypeptide(L)'
;MPPESVAPRVHPSAVVGSAVELGPGAEVGPFCLLDGKIKIGPRTRLIGHVTILGETELGADNVVHPTAVIGDEPQDLAYRGAPRQVRIGDRNVFREGSTVHRGCEKGQITIVGNDNFVMHNAHIAHDCRIGNEIIIGGGALLSGWVEVGDRALVSGNCVVHQYTRIGRLALTRGGSRMSRDIPPFCVVDGTHTLRAINVIGLRRAGFKASAITMLRHTFVALFGTRQNLKLAIERVVASGPLSAEVAEMIDFIRASKRGVAFGPHQARESDSGE
;
A
#
# COMPACT_ATOMS: atom_id res chain seq x y z
N MET A 1 9.23 5.84 36.57
CA MET A 1 10.01 4.63 36.34
C MET A 1 9.77 4.20 34.90
N PRO A 2 10.75 3.88 34.07
CA PRO A 2 10.50 3.24 32.82
C PRO A 2 9.76 1.92 33.10
N PRO A 3 8.75 1.52 32.28
CA PRO A 3 8.08 0.27 32.46
C PRO A 3 9.11 -0.87 32.41
N GLU A 4 9.02 -1.79 33.38
CA GLU A 4 9.86 -3.00 33.39
C GLU A 4 9.81 -3.66 32.01
N SER A 5 10.98 -3.96 31.45
CA SER A 5 11.07 -4.60 30.14
C SER A 5 10.50 -6.03 30.26
N VAL A 6 9.27 -6.20 29.84
CA VAL A 6 8.64 -7.53 29.79
C VAL A 6 9.42 -8.40 28.80
N ALA A 7 9.95 -9.54 29.25
CA ALA A 7 10.67 -10.46 28.37
C ALA A 7 9.76 -10.95 27.22
N PRO A 8 10.32 -11.20 26.02
CA PRO A 8 9.55 -11.77 24.94
C PRO A 8 9.04 -13.18 25.28
N ARG A 9 7.89 -13.54 24.78
CA ARG A 9 7.26 -14.87 24.99
C ARG A 9 7.30 -15.67 23.69
N VAL A 10 7.85 -16.88 23.74
CA VAL A 10 7.93 -17.78 22.59
C VAL A 10 7.23 -19.08 22.95
N HIS A 11 6.25 -19.48 22.13
CA HIS A 11 5.58 -20.76 22.34
C HIS A 11 6.54 -21.93 22.06
N PRO A 12 6.53 -23.01 22.86
CA PRO A 12 7.47 -24.13 22.69
C PRO A 12 7.44 -24.83 21.34
N SER A 13 6.34 -24.75 20.60
CA SER A 13 6.22 -25.31 19.26
C SER A 13 6.66 -24.34 18.14
N ALA A 14 7.07 -23.12 18.46
CA ALA A 14 7.61 -22.19 17.46
C ALA A 14 9.06 -22.56 17.14
N VAL A 15 9.43 -22.40 15.85
CA VAL A 15 10.81 -22.54 15.38
C VAL A 15 11.38 -21.15 15.18
N VAL A 16 12.38 -20.79 15.98
CA VAL A 16 13.01 -19.46 15.95
C VAL A 16 14.50 -19.60 15.71
N GLY A 17 14.97 -19.07 14.58
CA GLY A 17 16.37 -19.10 14.17
C GLY A 17 17.29 -18.31 15.11
N SER A 18 18.57 -18.66 15.13
CA SER A 18 19.57 -18.06 16.01
C SER A 18 19.88 -16.56 15.72
N ALA A 19 19.53 -16.06 14.54
CA ALA A 19 19.73 -14.67 14.13
C ALA A 19 18.46 -13.80 14.29
N VAL A 20 17.47 -14.28 15.06
CA VAL A 20 16.23 -13.58 15.36
C VAL A 20 16.37 -12.77 16.64
N GLU A 21 16.07 -11.48 16.56
CA GLU A 21 16.02 -10.57 17.71
C GLU A 21 14.55 -10.25 18.03
N LEU A 22 14.16 -10.48 19.29
CA LEU A 22 12.82 -10.20 19.79
C LEU A 22 12.85 -9.03 20.77
N GLY A 23 12.07 -8.00 20.50
CA GLY A 23 11.92 -6.84 21.36
C GLY A 23 11.13 -7.14 22.64
N PRO A 24 11.17 -6.24 23.63
CA PRO A 24 10.45 -6.39 24.88
C PRO A 24 8.94 -6.61 24.67
N GLY A 25 8.39 -7.63 25.32
CA GLY A 25 6.97 -7.95 25.23
C GLY A 25 6.51 -8.51 23.88
N ALA A 26 7.43 -8.83 22.96
CA ALA A 26 7.06 -9.54 21.74
C ALA A 26 6.52 -10.94 22.03
N GLU A 27 5.54 -11.38 21.24
CA GLU A 27 4.89 -12.67 21.40
C GLU A 27 4.98 -13.49 20.11
N VAL A 28 5.55 -14.69 20.22
CA VAL A 28 5.61 -15.67 19.12
C VAL A 28 4.72 -16.86 19.49
N GLY A 29 3.58 -16.97 18.85
CA GLY A 29 2.57 -18.00 19.09
C GLY A 29 2.95 -19.38 18.54
N PRO A 30 2.05 -20.37 18.68
CA PRO A 30 2.33 -21.74 18.29
C PRO A 30 2.57 -21.90 16.79
N PHE A 31 3.49 -22.81 16.46
CA PHE A 31 3.83 -23.20 15.08
C PHE A 31 4.27 -22.02 14.17
N CYS A 32 4.76 -20.95 14.76
CA CYS A 32 5.43 -19.90 13.97
C CYS A 32 6.82 -20.38 13.53
N LEU A 33 7.22 -19.95 12.32
CA LEU A 33 8.56 -20.14 11.77
C LEU A 33 9.22 -18.78 11.53
N LEU A 34 10.33 -18.53 12.20
CA LEU A 34 11.16 -17.34 12.01
C LEU A 34 12.55 -17.80 11.58
N ASP A 35 12.88 -17.67 10.29
CA ASP A 35 14.15 -18.13 9.73
C ASP A 35 14.83 -17.03 8.90
N GLY A 36 15.95 -16.55 9.38
CA GLY A 36 16.74 -15.47 8.78
C GLY A 36 17.20 -14.43 9.78
N LYS A 37 17.70 -13.29 9.27
CA LYS A 37 18.07 -12.12 10.06
C LYS A 37 16.82 -11.27 10.33
N ILE A 38 16.13 -11.59 11.40
CA ILE A 38 14.81 -11.02 11.70
C ILE A 38 14.86 -10.17 12.96
N LYS A 39 14.21 -9.00 12.91
CA LYS A 39 13.98 -8.16 14.08
C LYS A 39 12.49 -7.96 14.27
N ILE A 40 11.99 -8.35 15.44
CA ILE A 40 10.62 -8.15 15.88
C ILE A 40 10.60 -7.08 16.95
N GLY A 41 9.94 -5.97 16.65
CA GLY A 41 9.84 -4.84 17.58
C GLY A 41 9.00 -5.11 18.82
N PRO A 42 9.04 -4.22 19.82
CA PRO A 42 8.35 -4.37 21.09
C PRO A 42 6.84 -4.64 20.92
N ARG A 43 6.27 -5.51 21.75
CA ARG A 43 4.83 -5.83 21.84
C ARG A 43 4.19 -6.31 20.52
N THR A 44 4.99 -6.59 19.50
CA THR A 44 4.51 -7.21 18.27
C THR A 44 4.11 -8.66 18.54
N ARG A 45 2.96 -9.07 18.02
CA ARG A 45 2.34 -10.36 18.27
C ARG A 45 2.20 -11.17 17.01
N LEU A 46 2.85 -12.32 16.94
CA LEU A 46 2.65 -13.35 15.94
C LEU A 46 1.70 -14.39 16.54
N ILE A 47 0.45 -14.44 16.07
CA ILE A 47 -0.64 -15.18 16.76
C ILE A 47 -0.43 -16.69 16.71
N GLY A 48 0.07 -17.23 15.59
CA GLY A 48 0.36 -18.65 15.41
C GLY A 48 0.38 -19.01 13.94
N HIS A 49 1.11 -20.06 13.54
CA HIS A 49 1.30 -20.46 12.15
C HIS A 49 1.76 -19.30 11.24
N VAL A 50 2.49 -18.34 11.77
CA VAL A 50 3.07 -17.21 11.03
C VAL A 50 4.45 -17.61 10.56
N THR A 51 4.77 -17.25 9.30
CA THR A 51 6.10 -17.47 8.73
C THR A 51 6.77 -16.12 8.44
N ILE A 52 7.93 -15.89 9.06
CA ILE A 52 8.78 -14.71 8.78
C ILE A 52 10.14 -15.22 8.27
N LEU A 53 10.55 -14.71 7.11
CA LEU A 53 11.75 -15.20 6.42
C LEU A 53 12.72 -14.09 6.05
N GLY A 54 13.95 -14.48 5.75
CA GLY A 54 14.99 -13.64 5.15
C GLY A 54 15.48 -12.51 6.06
N GLU A 55 15.77 -11.34 5.48
CA GLU A 55 16.15 -10.15 6.24
C GLU A 55 14.91 -9.25 6.41
N THR A 56 14.26 -9.37 7.59
CA THR A 56 12.95 -8.76 7.85
C THR A 56 12.93 -8.01 9.16
N GLU A 57 12.49 -6.74 9.12
CA GLU A 57 12.29 -5.91 10.31
C GLU A 57 10.80 -5.57 10.45
N LEU A 58 10.20 -5.92 11.59
CA LEU A 58 8.88 -5.46 12.03
C LEU A 58 9.06 -4.51 13.21
N GLY A 59 8.42 -3.36 13.18
CA GLY A 59 8.37 -2.40 14.26
C GLY A 59 7.55 -2.87 15.46
N ALA A 60 7.12 -1.95 16.29
CA ALA A 60 6.36 -2.19 17.50
C ALA A 60 4.86 -2.37 17.25
N ASP A 61 4.19 -3.07 18.19
CA ASP A 61 2.72 -3.16 18.27
C ASP A 61 2.03 -3.73 17.02
N ASN A 62 2.77 -4.47 16.17
CA ASN A 62 2.15 -5.15 15.03
C ASN A 62 1.41 -6.41 15.49
N VAL A 63 0.34 -6.74 14.76
CA VAL A 63 -0.40 -8.00 14.95
C VAL A 63 -0.40 -8.79 13.66
N VAL A 64 0.18 -9.98 13.67
CA VAL A 64 0.25 -10.87 12.51
C VAL A 64 -0.59 -12.11 12.76
N HIS A 65 -1.63 -12.28 11.97
CA HIS A 65 -2.59 -13.37 12.11
C HIS A 65 -2.11 -14.67 11.46
N PRO A 66 -2.78 -15.80 11.76
CA PRO A 66 -2.34 -17.11 11.29
C PRO A 66 -2.20 -17.19 9.77
N THR A 67 -1.24 -18.00 9.33
CA THR A 67 -0.92 -18.27 7.93
C THR A 67 -0.40 -17.08 7.10
N ALA A 68 -0.17 -15.93 7.72
CA ALA A 68 0.52 -14.84 7.06
C ALA A 68 2.00 -15.19 6.82
N VAL A 69 2.54 -14.77 5.66
CA VAL A 69 3.94 -14.97 5.27
C VAL A 69 4.59 -13.63 4.96
N ILE A 70 5.68 -13.31 5.65
CA ILE A 70 6.38 -12.03 5.50
C ILE A 70 7.87 -12.31 5.22
N GLY A 71 8.41 -11.65 4.20
CA GLY A 71 9.83 -11.70 3.87
C GLY A 71 10.24 -12.89 3.01
N ASP A 72 9.30 -13.62 2.43
CA ASP A 72 9.63 -14.69 1.48
C ASP A 72 10.20 -14.13 0.17
N GLU A 73 10.76 -15.02 -0.64
CA GLU A 73 11.41 -14.67 -1.91
C GLU A 73 10.46 -13.98 -2.89
N PRO A 74 10.97 -13.00 -3.67
CA PRO A 74 10.19 -12.38 -4.72
C PRO A 74 9.64 -13.41 -5.70
N GLN A 75 8.38 -13.27 -6.07
CA GLN A 75 7.77 -14.02 -7.16
C GLN A 75 8.14 -13.41 -8.52
N ASP A 76 9.43 -13.28 -8.77
CA ASP A 76 9.98 -12.72 -10.01
C ASP A 76 11.08 -13.64 -10.56
N LEU A 77 10.95 -14.03 -11.83
CA LEU A 77 11.91 -14.89 -12.51
C LEU A 77 13.32 -14.27 -12.65
N ALA A 78 13.44 -12.95 -12.49
CA ALA A 78 14.73 -12.26 -12.48
C ALA A 78 15.48 -12.40 -11.15
N TYR A 79 14.82 -12.80 -10.07
CA TYR A 79 15.46 -13.00 -8.77
C TYR A 79 16.49 -14.14 -8.83
N ARG A 80 17.67 -13.93 -8.21
CA ARG A 80 18.80 -14.87 -8.22
C ARG A 80 19.31 -15.22 -6.83
N GLY A 81 18.44 -15.16 -5.81
CA GLY A 81 18.80 -15.56 -4.44
C GLY A 81 19.63 -14.53 -3.66
N ALA A 82 19.78 -13.29 -4.15
CA ALA A 82 20.51 -12.28 -3.40
C ALA A 82 19.73 -11.83 -2.15
N PRO A 83 20.41 -11.59 -1.00
CA PRO A 83 19.75 -11.13 0.21
C PRO A 83 19.07 -9.77 -0.03
N ARG A 84 17.82 -9.67 0.37
CA ARG A 84 16.97 -8.48 0.23
C ARG A 84 16.09 -8.36 1.45
N GLN A 85 15.58 -7.15 1.66
CA GLN A 85 14.92 -6.76 2.90
C GLN A 85 13.43 -6.52 2.74
N VAL A 86 12.72 -6.73 3.85
CA VAL A 86 11.41 -6.16 4.14
C VAL A 86 11.53 -5.29 5.38
N ARG A 87 10.98 -4.10 5.33
CA ARG A 87 10.87 -3.23 6.50
C ARG A 87 9.42 -2.83 6.72
N ILE A 88 8.91 -3.14 7.90
CA ILE A 88 7.55 -2.87 8.32
C ILE A 88 7.61 -1.96 9.56
N GLY A 89 6.84 -0.89 9.55
CA GLY A 89 6.72 0.04 10.66
C GLY A 89 5.89 -0.51 11.82
N ASP A 90 5.22 0.37 12.52
CA ASP A 90 4.51 0.08 13.76
C ASP A 90 3.00 -0.07 13.56
N ARG A 91 2.33 -0.76 14.50
CA ARG A 91 0.86 -0.85 14.64
C ARG A 91 0.11 -1.34 13.40
N ASN A 92 0.78 -2.12 12.57
CA ASN A 92 0.12 -2.76 11.43
C ASN A 92 -0.61 -4.03 11.85
N VAL A 93 -1.68 -4.34 11.16
CA VAL A 93 -2.41 -5.59 11.31
C VAL A 93 -2.37 -6.34 9.98
N PHE A 94 -1.76 -7.53 10.00
CA PHE A 94 -1.73 -8.46 8.87
C PHE A 94 -2.69 -9.60 9.16
N ARG A 95 -3.74 -9.71 8.36
CA ARG A 95 -4.76 -10.74 8.53
C ARG A 95 -4.33 -12.05 7.84
N GLU A 96 -5.16 -13.05 8.02
CA GLU A 96 -4.92 -14.44 7.66
C GLU A 96 -4.52 -14.60 6.18
N GLY A 97 -3.46 -15.35 5.92
CA GLY A 97 -2.97 -15.64 4.58
C GLY A 97 -2.45 -14.44 3.80
N SER A 98 -2.31 -13.27 4.43
CA SER A 98 -1.67 -12.13 3.77
C SER A 98 -0.19 -12.38 3.54
N THR A 99 0.37 -11.84 2.46
CA THR A 99 1.77 -12.05 2.09
C THR A 99 2.48 -10.73 1.80
N VAL A 100 3.73 -10.60 2.26
CA VAL A 100 4.62 -9.48 1.94
C VAL A 100 5.97 -10.04 1.52
N HIS A 101 6.35 -9.85 0.27
CA HIS A 101 7.60 -10.37 -0.27
C HIS A 101 8.74 -9.35 -0.15
N ARG A 102 9.98 -9.85 0.05
CA ARG A 102 11.19 -9.01 0.11
C ARG A 102 11.52 -8.42 -1.25
N GLY A 103 12.40 -7.41 -1.29
CA GLY A 103 12.84 -6.77 -2.51
C GLY A 103 13.50 -7.75 -3.51
N CYS A 104 13.45 -7.44 -4.79
CA CYS A 104 14.05 -8.23 -5.88
C CYS A 104 15.36 -7.61 -6.36
N GLU A 105 15.38 -6.31 -6.62
CA GLU A 105 16.55 -5.63 -7.19
C GLU A 105 17.57 -5.19 -6.13
N LYS A 106 18.84 -5.07 -6.54
CA LYS A 106 19.92 -4.62 -5.66
C LYS A 106 19.64 -3.22 -5.10
N GLY A 107 19.67 -3.10 -3.78
CA GLY A 107 19.45 -1.84 -3.07
C GLY A 107 17.97 -1.45 -2.92
N GLN A 108 17.06 -2.25 -3.44
CA GLN A 108 15.62 -2.06 -3.23
C GLN A 108 15.15 -2.89 -2.04
N ILE A 109 14.15 -2.37 -1.36
CA ILE A 109 13.50 -3.04 -0.23
C ILE A 109 11.99 -2.87 -0.34
N THR A 110 11.24 -3.85 0.15
CA THR A 110 9.80 -3.68 0.35
C THR A 110 9.56 -2.94 1.65
N ILE A 111 8.81 -1.85 1.60
CA ILE A 111 8.52 -0.98 2.75
C ILE A 111 7.03 -0.96 3.00
N VAL A 112 6.63 -1.17 4.24
CA VAL A 112 5.28 -0.95 4.75
C VAL A 112 5.38 0.02 5.93
N GLY A 113 4.66 1.13 5.87
CA GLY A 113 4.65 2.16 6.92
C GLY A 113 3.92 1.71 8.17
N ASN A 114 3.21 2.62 8.79
CA ASN A 114 2.55 2.42 10.08
C ASN A 114 1.04 2.39 9.96
N ASP A 115 0.37 1.80 10.97
CA ASP A 115 -1.08 1.85 11.14
C ASP A 115 -1.89 1.26 9.96
N ASN A 116 -1.29 0.34 9.19
CA ASN A 116 -1.93 -0.26 8.04
C ASN A 116 -2.78 -1.48 8.45
N PHE A 117 -3.86 -1.71 7.71
CA PHE A 117 -4.72 -2.88 7.86
C PHE A 117 -4.71 -3.69 6.56
N VAL A 118 -3.96 -4.78 6.56
CA VAL A 118 -3.82 -5.71 5.43
C VAL A 118 -4.74 -6.90 5.68
N MET A 119 -5.83 -7.00 4.91
CA MET A 119 -6.86 -8.01 5.09
C MET A 119 -6.41 -9.38 4.58
N HIS A 120 -7.26 -10.38 4.81
CA HIS A 120 -7.00 -11.78 4.47
C HIS A 120 -6.63 -11.95 2.99
N ASN A 121 -5.68 -12.82 2.72
CA ASN A 121 -5.20 -13.17 1.37
C ASN A 121 -4.77 -11.97 0.50
N ALA A 122 -4.51 -10.81 1.09
CA ALA A 122 -3.95 -9.69 0.37
C ALA A 122 -2.46 -9.92 0.11
N HIS A 123 -1.98 -9.51 -1.05
CA HIS A 123 -0.59 -9.69 -1.47
C HIS A 123 0.10 -8.36 -1.70
N ILE A 124 1.24 -8.17 -1.06
CA ILE A 124 2.19 -7.08 -1.31
C ILE A 124 3.45 -7.71 -1.90
N ALA A 125 3.65 -7.54 -3.21
CA ALA A 125 4.81 -8.08 -3.89
C ALA A 125 6.10 -7.32 -3.52
N HIS A 126 7.20 -7.75 -4.10
CA HIS A 126 8.53 -7.21 -3.89
C HIS A 126 8.64 -5.74 -4.30
N ASP A 127 9.54 -5.01 -3.64
CA ASP A 127 9.89 -3.61 -3.92
C ASP A 127 8.74 -2.60 -3.80
N CYS A 128 7.60 -3.02 -3.24
CA CYS A 128 6.48 -2.13 -2.96
C CYS A 128 6.81 -1.08 -1.89
N ARG A 129 6.19 0.09 -1.99
CA ARG A 129 6.24 1.16 -1.00
C ARG A 129 4.83 1.50 -0.53
N ILE A 130 4.49 1.01 0.63
CA ILE A 130 3.19 1.20 1.25
C ILE A 130 3.32 2.24 2.36
N GLY A 131 2.56 3.33 2.27
CA GLY A 131 2.58 4.42 3.25
C GLY A 131 1.91 4.05 4.57
N ASN A 132 1.22 5.01 5.19
CA ASN A 132 0.63 4.88 6.51
C ASN A 132 -0.91 4.91 6.46
N GLU A 133 -1.57 4.33 7.46
CA GLU A 133 -3.02 4.32 7.64
C GLU A 133 -3.78 3.77 6.41
N ILE A 134 -3.18 2.84 5.68
CA ILE A 134 -3.73 2.25 4.45
C ILE A 134 -4.57 1.03 4.79
N ILE A 135 -5.67 0.85 4.06
CA ILE A 135 -6.44 -0.39 4.09
C ILE A 135 -6.23 -1.12 2.76
N ILE A 136 -5.73 -2.35 2.85
CA ILE A 136 -5.62 -3.28 1.71
C ILE A 136 -6.66 -4.38 1.92
N GLY A 137 -7.71 -4.37 1.09
CA GLY A 137 -8.85 -5.27 1.15
C GLY A 137 -8.50 -6.72 0.87
N GLY A 138 -9.36 -7.63 1.33
CA GLY A 138 -9.15 -9.07 1.17
C GLY A 138 -8.98 -9.47 -0.30
N GLY A 139 -7.99 -10.31 -0.57
CA GLY A 139 -7.67 -10.78 -1.92
C GLY A 139 -7.13 -9.71 -2.88
N ALA A 140 -6.81 -8.51 -2.40
CA ALA A 140 -6.17 -7.49 -3.25
C ALA A 140 -4.72 -7.87 -3.56
N LEU A 141 -4.31 -7.72 -4.82
CA LEU A 141 -2.99 -8.09 -5.33
C LEU A 141 -2.23 -6.85 -5.80
N LEU A 142 -1.17 -6.51 -5.09
CA LEU A 142 -0.24 -5.44 -5.46
C LEU A 142 1.01 -6.08 -6.06
N SER A 143 1.22 -5.91 -7.36
CA SER A 143 2.41 -6.42 -8.05
C SER A 143 3.67 -5.63 -7.67
N GLY A 144 4.83 -6.06 -8.11
CA GLY A 144 6.12 -5.43 -7.77
C GLY A 144 6.18 -3.93 -8.06
N TRP A 145 6.94 -3.18 -7.23
CA TRP A 145 7.15 -1.72 -7.32
C TRP A 145 5.87 -0.87 -7.26
N VAL A 146 4.79 -1.38 -6.71
CA VAL A 146 3.59 -0.58 -6.46
C VAL A 146 3.83 0.37 -5.30
N GLU A 147 3.44 1.63 -5.49
CA GLU A 147 3.47 2.65 -4.44
C GLU A 147 2.04 3.00 -4.02
N VAL A 148 1.78 3.00 -2.72
CA VAL A 148 0.46 3.39 -2.17
C VAL A 148 0.66 4.50 -1.16
N GLY A 149 0.06 5.65 -1.42
CA GLY A 149 0.12 6.83 -0.55
C GLY A 149 -0.78 6.71 0.68
N ASP A 150 -0.46 7.49 1.70
CA ASP A 150 -1.12 7.46 3.00
C ASP A 150 -2.65 7.52 2.92
N ARG A 151 -3.31 6.80 3.80
CA ARG A 151 -4.78 6.75 3.93
C ARG A 151 -5.52 6.31 2.66
N ALA A 152 -4.82 5.70 1.70
CA ALA A 152 -5.49 5.11 0.55
C ALA A 152 -6.27 3.86 0.97
N LEU A 153 -7.33 3.57 0.23
CA LEU A 153 -8.10 2.35 0.39
C LEU A 153 -8.04 1.55 -0.91
N VAL A 154 -7.37 0.42 -0.89
CA VAL A 154 -7.41 -0.59 -1.95
C VAL A 154 -8.45 -1.62 -1.56
N SER A 155 -9.63 -1.59 -2.19
CA SER A 155 -10.72 -2.51 -1.84
C SER A 155 -10.42 -3.97 -2.22
N GLY A 156 -11.28 -4.89 -1.76
CA GLY A 156 -11.08 -6.33 -1.99
C GLY A 156 -11.03 -6.73 -3.46
N ASN A 157 -10.26 -7.77 -3.76
CA ASN A 157 -10.06 -8.36 -5.09
C ASN A 157 -9.61 -7.35 -6.17
N CYS A 158 -8.96 -6.27 -5.77
CA CYS A 158 -8.32 -5.35 -6.70
C CYS A 158 -6.99 -5.93 -7.21
N VAL A 159 -6.69 -5.69 -8.49
CA VAL A 159 -5.40 -6.08 -9.10
C VAL A 159 -4.66 -4.82 -9.52
N VAL A 160 -3.47 -4.62 -8.97
CA VAL A 160 -2.62 -3.45 -9.24
C VAL A 160 -1.36 -3.91 -9.98
N HIS A 161 -1.22 -3.46 -11.22
CA HIS A 161 -0.07 -3.81 -12.06
C HIS A 161 1.23 -3.19 -11.52
N GLN A 162 2.35 -3.85 -11.78
CA GLN A 162 3.68 -3.37 -11.37
C GLN A 162 3.95 -1.91 -11.79
N TYR A 163 4.70 -1.18 -10.96
CA TYR A 163 5.06 0.23 -11.12
C TYR A 163 3.87 1.21 -11.08
N THR A 164 2.68 0.77 -10.68
CA THR A 164 1.52 1.66 -10.54
C THR A 164 1.59 2.39 -9.21
N ARG A 165 1.27 3.70 -9.22
CA ARG A 165 1.18 4.52 -8.02
C ARG A 165 -0.28 4.83 -7.70
N ILE A 166 -0.66 4.64 -6.45
CA ILE A 166 -1.96 5.00 -5.89
C ILE A 166 -1.74 6.16 -4.94
N GLY A 167 -2.29 7.33 -5.26
CA GLY A 167 -2.07 8.55 -4.49
C GLY A 167 -2.77 8.54 -3.12
N ARG A 168 -2.37 9.47 -2.28
CA ARG A 168 -2.90 9.66 -0.93
C ARG A 168 -4.44 9.81 -0.94
N LEU A 169 -5.12 9.17 0.04
CA LEU A 169 -6.59 9.20 0.15
C LEU A 169 -7.35 8.75 -1.12
N ALA A 170 -6.66 8.12 -2.08
CA ALA A 170 -7.36 7.49 -3.20
C ALA A 170 -8.15 6.27 -2.73
N LEU A 171 -9.21 5.95 -3.45
CA LEU A 171 -10.05 4.79 -3.18
C LEU A 171 -10.21 3.97 -4.46
N THR A 172 -9.87 2.69 -4.41
CA THR A 172 -10.19 1.75 -5.48
C THR A 172 -11.42 0.94 -5.10
N ARG A 173 -12.43 0.85 -5.95
CA ARG A 173 -13.61 0.01 -5.71
C ARG A 173 -13.27 -1.46 -5.93
N GLY A 174 -13.99 -2.33 -5.23
CA GLY A 174 -13.74 -3.77 -5.27
C GLY A 174 -13.72 -4.35 -6.69
N GLY A 175 -12.80 -5.28 -6.94
CA GLY A 175 -12.61 -5.91 -8.24
C GLY A 175 -11.99 -5.03 -9.33
N SER A 176 -11.53 -3.83 -8.99
CA SER A 176 -10.90 -2.91 -9.96
C SER A 176 -9.53 -3.42 -10.42
N ARG A 177 -9.19 -3.14 -11.68
CA ARG A 177 -7.89 -3.46 -12.30
C ARG A 177 -7.16 -2.17 -12.64
N MET A 178 -5.97 -1.97 -12.11
CA MET A 178 -5.20 -0.75 -12.29
C MET A 178 -3.84 -1.06 -12.92
N SER A 179 -3.61 -0.56 -14.14
CA SER A 179 -2.30 -0.54 -14.79
C SER A 179 -1.78 0.88 -15.05
N ARG A 180 -2.51 1.89 -14.56
CA ARG A 180 -2.18 3.31 -14.62
C ARG A 180 -2.23 3.92 -13.24
N ASP A 181 -1.49 5.02 -13.05
CA ASP A 181 -1.44 5.73 -11.78
C ASP A 181 -2.80 6.31 -11.40
N ILE A 182 -3.16 6.21 -10.13
CA ILE A 182 -4.40 6.76 -9.57
C ILE A 182 -4.06 8.03 -8.80
N PRO A 183 -4.51 9.21 -9.28
CA PRO A 183 -4.19 10.46 -8.60
C PRO A 183 -4.73 10.52 -7.16
N PRO A 184 -4.08 11.30 -6.27
CA PRO A 184 -4.55 11.52 -4.91
C PRO A 184 -6.03 11.93 -4.87
N PHE A 185 -6.72 11.51 -3.82
CA PHE A 185 -8.12 11.86 -3.53
C PHE A 185 -9.16 11.29 -4.49
N CYS A 186 -8.75 10.56 -5.54
CA CYS A 186 -9.67 10.06 -6.56
C CYS A 186 -10.26 8.70 -6.20
N VAL A 187 -11.48 8.47 -6.70
CA VAL A 187 -12.14 7.15 -6.70
C VAL A 187 -11.96 6.53 -8.09
N VAL A 188 -11.43 5.31 -8.14
CA VAL A 188 -11.34 4.51 -9.36
C VAL A 188 -12.27 3.30 -9.27
N ASP A 189 -12.87 2.91 -10.39
CA ASP A 189 -13.80 1.78 -10.51
C ASP A 189 -13.60 1.05 -11.85
N GLY A 190 -13.66 -0.28 -11.82
CA GLY A 190 -13.43 -1.12 -12.98
C GLY A 190 -11.99 -1.03 -13.50
N THR A 191 -11.82 -0.96 -14.81
CA THR A 191 -10.49 -0.89 -15.45
C THR A 191 -10.05 0.56 -15.58
N HIS A 192 -9.16 1.02 -14.71
CA HIS A 192 -8.55 2.38 -14.60
C HIS A 192 -9.50 3.56 -14.88
N THR A 193 -10.77 3.47 -14.47
CA THR A 193 -11.73 4.55 -14.70
C THR A 193 -11.91 5.39 -13.45
N LEU A 194 -11.48 6.65 -13.50
CA LEU A 194 -11.73 7.64 -12.44
C LEU A 194 -13.21 8.02 -12.44
N ARG A 195 -13.88 7.94 -11.30
CA ARG A 195 -15.32 8.23 -11.16
C ARG A 195 -15.60 9.56 -10.49
N ALA A 196 -14.86 9.89 -9.46
CA ALA A 196 -15.10 11.06 -8.61
C ALA A 196 -13.92 11.34 -7.68
N ILE A 197 -14.06 12.38 -6.86
CA ILE A 197 -13.25 12.63 -5.67
C ILE A 197 -13.79 11.79 -4.49
N ASN A 198 -12.89 11.24 -3.68
CA ASN A 198 -13.20 10.49 -2.45
C ASN A 198 -13.72 11.42 -1.34
N VAL A 199 -14.91 11.97 -1.52
CA VAL A 199 -15.51 12.95 -0.58
C VAL A 199 -15.64 12.38 0.83
N ILE A 200 -15.99 11.10 0.96
CA ILE A 200 -16.16 10.44 2.27
C ILE A 200 -14.81 10.34 2.98
N GLY A 201 -13.77 9.87 2.29
CA GLY A 201 -12.43 9.77 2.84
C GLY A 201 -11.88 11.14 3.25
N LEU A 202 -12.06 12.17 2.42
CA LEU A 202 -11.62 13.52 2.71
C LEU A 202 -12.33 14.11 3.95
N ARG A 203 -13.65 13.91 4.09
CA ARG A 203 -14.39 14.35 5.29
C ARG A 203 -13.88 13.67 6.56
N ARG A 204 -13.67 12.35 6.51
CA ARG A 204 -13.12 11.58 7.63
C ARG A 204 -11.70 12.01 7.99
N ALA A 205 -10.93 12.47 7.01
CA ALA A 205 -9.60 13.01 7.19
C ALA A 205 -9.57 14.48 7.66
N GLY A 206 -10.75 15.10 7.89
CA GLY A 206 -10.87 16.45 8.45
C GLY A 206 -10.73 17.58 7.42
N PHE A 207 -10.84 17.30 6.11
CA PHE A 207 -10.77 18.34 5.09
C PHE A 207 -11.97 19.29 5.15
N LYS A 208 -11.71 20.59 5.02
CA LYS A 208 -12.76 21.62 4.95
C LYS A 208 -13.62 21.46 3.69
N ALA A 209 -14.89 21.82 3.78
CA ALA A 209 -15.82 21.73 2.64
C ALA A 209 -15.32 22.51 1.42
N SER A 210 -14.68 23.67 1.62
CA SER A 210 -14.08 24.48 0.54
C SER A 210 -12.98 23.71 -0.22
N ALA A 211 -12.08 23.01 0.48
CA ALA A 211 -11.03 22.21 -0.13
C ALA A 211 -11.62 21.04 -0.95
N ILE A 212 -12.65 20.37 -0.41
CA ILE A 212 -13.35 19.30 -1.11
C ILE A 212 -14.04 19.83 -2.39
N THR A 213 -14.66 20.99 -2.30
CA THR A 213 -15.30 21.64 -3.46
C THR A 213 -14.25 21.99 -4.53
N MET A 214 -13.12 22.57 -4.12
CA MET A 214 -12.02 22.88 -5.03
C MET A 214 -11.49 21.62 -5.74
N LEU A 215 -11.24 20.54 -5.02
CA LEU A 215 -10.82 19.25 -5.59
C LEU A 215 -11.86 18.70 -6.58
N ARG A 216 -13.17 18.83 -6.30
CA ARG A 216 -14.22 18.40 -7.23
C ARG A 216 -14.20 19.23 -8.53
N HIS A 217 -14.06 20.54 -8.45
CA HIS A 217 -13.93 21.40 -9.63
C HIS A 217 -12.68 21.06 -10.43
N THR A 218 -11.55 20.87 -9.76
CA THR A 218 -10.30 20.43 -10.39
C THR A 218 -10.46 19.06 -11.09
N PHE A 219 -11.11 18.10 -10.43
CA PHE A 219 -11.38 16.79 -11.01
C PHE A 219 -12.20 16.92 -12.31
N VAL A 220 -13.27 17.70 -12.29
CA VAL A 220 -14.08 17.94 -13.49
C VAL A 220 -13.27 18.65 -14.59
N ALA A 221 -12.46 19.64 -14.23
CA ALA A 221 -11.61 20.34 -15.18
C ALA A 221 -10.55 19.44 -15.85
N LEU A 222 -9.99 18.47 -15.10
CA LEU A 222 -8.97 17.55 -15.59
C LEU A 222 -9.53 16.33 -16.33
N PHE A 223 -10.65 15.77 -15.85
CA PHE A 223 -11.14 14.45 -16.24
C PHE A 223 -12.58 14.44 -16.76
N GLY A 224 -13.31 15.56 -16.66
CA GLY A 224 -14.73 15.64 -16.98
C GLY A 224 -15.04 15.60 -18.49
N THR A 225 -14.08 15.89 -19.36
CA THR A 225 -14.24 15.90 -20.81
C THR A 225 -13.07 15.20 -21.51
N ARG A 226 -13.28 14.77 -22.77
CA ARG A 226 -12.19 14.27 -23.61
C ARG A 226 -11.30 15.44 -24.03
N GLN A 227 -10.21 15.63 -23.35
CA GLN A 227 -9.22 16.67 -23.65
C GLN A 227 -7.81 16.18 -23.37
N ASN A 228 -6.84 16.90 -23.92
CA ASN A 228 -5.45 16.67 -23.58
C ASN A 228 -5.20 17.08 -22.12
N LEU A 229 -4.81 16.12 -21.29
CA LEU A 229 -4.61 16.32 -19.86
C LEU A 229 -3.54 17.38 -19.56
N LYS A 230 -2.49 17.48 -20.39
CA LYS A 230 -1.45 18.52 -20.24
C LYS A 230 -2.06 19.92 -20.39
N LEU A 231 -2.88 20.14 -21.43
CA LEU A 231 -3.58 21.41 -21.64
C LEU A 231 -4.59 21.71 -20.53
N ALA A 232 -5.27 20.68 -20.03
CA ALA A 232 -6.18 20.85 -18.89
C ALA A 232 -5.44 21.31 -17.64
N ILE A 233 -4.29 20.73 -17.33
CA ILE A 233 -3.43 21.15 -16.22
C ILE A 233 -2.96 22.60 -16.42
N GLU A 234 -2.52 22.97 -17.60
CA GLU A 234 -2.07 24.34 -17.90
C GLU A 234 -3.19 25.36 -17.64
N ARG A 235 -4.44 25.06 -18.02
CA ARG A 235 -5.60 25.90 -17.73
C ARG A 235 -5.88 26.02 -16.24
N VAL A 236 -5.84 24.90 -15.50
CA VAL A 236 -6.05 24.91 -14.04
C VAL A 236 -4.97 25.75 -13.36
N VAL A 237 -3.72 25.63 -13.76
CA VAL A 237 -2.61 26.43 -13.19
C VAL A 237 -2.76 27.91 -13.54
N ALA A 238 -3.19 28.25 -14.77
CA ALA A 238 -3.39 29.62 -15.20
C ALA A 238 -4.63 30.30 -14.56
N SER A 239 -5.56 29.54 -13.96
CA SER A 239 -6.78 30.11 -13.34
C SER A 239 -6.55 30.80 -11.99
N GLY A 240 -5.36 30.68 -11.41
CA GLY A 240 -5.00 31.33 -10.14
C GLY A 240 -4.15 30.47 -9.22
N PRO A 241 -3.93 30.93 -7.98
CA PRO A 241 -3.12 30.20 -7.03
C PRO A 241 -3.76 28.85 -6.66
N LEU A 242 -2.97 27.77 -6.66
CA LEU A 242 -3.41 26.44 -6.33
C LEU A 242 -3.45 26.22 -4.81
N SER A 243 -4.48 25.52 -4.31
CA SER A 243 -4.41 24.98 -2.95
C SER A 243 -3.37 23.86 -2.88
N ALA A 244 -2.90 23.55 -1.68
CA ALA A 244 -1.89 22.49 -1.47
C ALA A 244 -2.36 21.15 -2.04
N GLU A 245 -3.64 20.83 -1.90
CA GLU A 245 -4.22 19.56 -2.38
C GLU A 245 -4.30 19.50 -3.91
N VAL A 246 -4.64 20.62 -4.54
CA VAL A 246 -4.68 20.72 -6.01
C VAL A 246 -3.27 20.64 -6.57
N ALA A 247 -2.30 21.29 -5.95
CA ALA A 247 -0.89 21.19 -6.30
C ALA A 247 -0.41 19.74 -6.18
N GLU A 248 -0.68 19.05 -5.06
CA GLU A 248 -0.35 17.63 -4.86
C GLU A 248 -0.91 16.74 -5.98
N MET A 249 -2.18 16.93 -6.35
CA MET A 249 -2.81 16.16 -7.43
C MET A 249 -2.10 16.41 -8.77
N ILE A 250 -1.81 17.66 -9.10
CA ILE A 250 -1.16 18.04 -10.36
C ILE A 250 0.27 17.51 -10.42
N ASP A 251 1.04 17.64 -9.34
CA ASP A 251 2.42 17.19 -9.26
C ASP A 251 2.51 15.66 -9.37
N PHE A 252 1.58 14.95 -8.73
CA PHE A 252 1.44 13.50 -8.87
C PHE A 252 1.21 13.10 -10.33
N ILE A 253 0.30 13.81 -11.04
CA ILE A 253 -0.03 13.54 -12.44
C ILE A 253 1.19 13.83 -13.33
N ARG A 254 1.88 14.95 -13.14
CA ARG A 254 3.06 15.34 -13.90
C ARG A 254 4.23 14.36 -13.74
N ALA A 255 4.38 13.81 -12.54
CA ALA A 255 5.43 12.83 -12.23
C ALA A 255 5.12 11.41 -12.75
N SER A 256 3.92 11.18 -13.32
CA SER A 256 3.51 9.85 -13.78
C SER A 256 4.31 9.41 -15.00
N LYS A 257 4.95 8.24 -14.88
CA LYS A 257 5.67 7.57 -15.98
C LYS A 257 4.77 6.61 -16.75
N ARG A 258 3.76 6.04 -16.10
CA ARG A 258 2.82 5.07 -16.70
C ARG A 258 1.59 5.74 -17.31
N GLY A 259 1.42 7.04 -17.12
CA GLY A 259 0.19 7.76 -17.35
C GLY A 259 -0.82 7.50 -16.23
N VAL A 260 -1.82 8.35 -16.11
CA VAL A 260 -2.86 8.26 -15.10
C VAL A 260 -4.12 7.60 -15.64
N ALA A 261 -4.94 7.09 -14.74
CA ALA A 261 -6.25 6.54 -15.04
C ALA A 261 -7.14 7.55 -15.76
N PHE A 262 -8.10 7.06 -16.54
CA PHE A 262 -8.94 7.89 -17.43
C PHE A 262 -10.15 8.47 -16.70
N GLY A 263 -10.62 9.62 -17.17
CA GLY A 263 -11.95 10.13 -16.82
C GLY A 263 -13.08 9.26 -17.42
N PRO A 264 -14.33 9.44 -16.91
CA PRO A 264 -15.46 8.56 -17.26
C PRO A 264 -15.79 8.51 -18.75
N HIS A 265 -15.44 9.54 -19.49
CA HIS A 265 -15.73 9.66 -20.94
C HIS A 265 -14.61 9.08 -21.83
N GLN A 266 -13.46 8.75 -21.29
CA GLN A 266 -12.32 8.18 -22.01
C GLN A 266 -12.25 6.64 -21.94
N ALA A 267 -12.87 6.06 -20.93
CA ALA A 267 -12.79 4.63 -20.62
C ALA A 267 -13.56 3.74 -21.63
N ARG A 268 -14.48 4.28 -22.42
CA ARG A 268 -15.37 3.48 -23.29
C ARG A 268 -14.73 2.94 -24.56
N GLU A 269 -13.56 3.42 -24.97
CA GLU A 269 -12.89 2.99 -26.20
C GLU A 269 -11.71 2.03 -26.00
N SER A 270 -11.15 1.94 -24.79
CA SER A 270 -10.03 1.04 -24.49
C SER A 270 -10.47 -0.41 -24.20
N ASP A 271 -11.74 -0.65 -23.87
CA ASP A 271 -12.27 -1.99 -23.57
C ASP A 271 -12.79 -2.75 -24.82
N SER A 272 -12.72 -2.14 -26.00
CA SER A 272 -13.21 -2.76 -27.26
C SER A 272 -12.08 -3.30 -28.14
N GLY A 273 -10.84 -3.34 -27.68
CA GLY A 273 -9.66 -3.65 -28.48
C GLY A 273 -8.64 -4.61 -27.84
N GLU A 274 -9.07 -5.56 -26.98
CA GLU A 274 -8.26 -6.71 -26.57
C GLU A 274 -9.06 -7.98 -26.58
#